data_6aaafb9609280b827ac4d5d97a419e41
#
_entry.id   6aaafb9609280b827ac4d5d97a419e41
#
_cell.length_a   1.000
_cell.length_b   1.000
_cell.length_c   1.000
_cell.angle_alpha   90.00
_cell.angle_beta   90.00
_cell.angle_gamma   90.00
#
_symmetry.space_group_name_H-M   'P 1'
#
loop_
_entity.id
_entity.type
_entity.pdbx_description
1 polymer ?
#
loop_
_entity_poly.entity_id
_entity_poly.type
_entity_poly.pdbx_seq_one_letter_code
_entity_poly.pdbx_strand_id
1 'polypeptide(L)'
;MKELQERAIEAAKRFVERRGMEIVDGDPEEIDNGFVAREDDTMIFVEVSASSSVERGLPSQKAGEDARRRRERQSAAWLARFDAGDLRVRFDNIALLVLGEDKALLRHHINCLAGE
;
A
#
# COMPACT_ATOMS: atom_id res chain seq x y z
N MET A 1 -22.23 5.13 1.07
CA MET A 1 -21.18 5.82 0.26
C MET A 1 -19.81 5.42 0.80
N LYS A 2 -18.93 5.02 -0.09
CA LYS A 2 -17.58 4.65 0.32
C LYS A 2 -16.74 5.87 0.60
N GLU A 3 -15.97 5.80 1.67
CA GLU A 3 -15.05 6.86 2.01
C GLU A 3 -13.89 6.92 1.02
N LEU A 4 -13.22 8.06 0.97
CA LEU A 4 -12.08 8.29 0.08
C LEU A 4 -11.01 7.21 0.21
N GLN A 5 -10.65 6.87 1.45
CA GLN A 5 -9.60 5.88 1.70
C GLN A 5 -10.00 4.48 1.19
N GLU A 6 -11.24 4.09 1.39
CA GLU A 6 -11.72 2.80 0.89
C GLU A 6 -11.68 2.73 -0.64
N ARG A 7 -12.10 3.81 -1.28
CA ARG A 7 -12.07 3.90 -2.75
C ARG A 7 -10.63 3.83 -3.27
N ALA A 8 -9.72 4.49 -2.58
CA ALA A 8 -8.32 4.50 -2.94
C ALA A 8 -7.69 3.10 -2.80
N ILE A 9 -8.01 2.40 -1.73
CA ILE A 9 -7.50 1.04 -1.51
C ILE A 9 -8.01 0.10 -2.60
N GLU A 10 -9.29 0.18 -2.94
CA GLU A 10 -9.85 -0.64 -4.02
C GLU A 10 -9.19 -0.35 -5.37
N ALA A 11 -8.96 0.92 -5.66
CA ALA A 11 -8.29 1.31 -6.90
C ALA A 11 -6.84 0.82 -6.93
N ALA A 12 -6.13 0.92 -5.80
CA ALA A 12 -4.77 0.44 -5.69
C ALA A 12 -4.68 -1.07 -5.86
N LYS A 13 -5.63 -1.81 -5.30
CA LYS A 13 -5.69 -3.26 -5.48
C LYS A 13 -5.85 -3.63 -6.95
N ARG A 14 -6.79 -2.99 -7.66
CA ARG A 14 -6.97 -3.24 -9.08
C ARG A 14 -5.72 -2.91 -9.89
N PHE A 15 -5.04 -1.83 -9.51
CA PHE A 15 -3.80 -1.41 -10.17
C PHE A 15 -2.73 -2.50 -10.05
N VAL A 16 -2.47 -3.00 -8.84
CA VAL A 16 -1.42 -4.01 -8.65
C VAL A 16 -1.80 -5.34 -9.30
N GLU A 17 -3.08 -5.72 -9.30
CA GLU A 17 -3.53 -6.92 -9.98
C GLU A 17 -3.28 -6.85 -11.49
N ARG A 18 -3.51 -5.70 -12.09
CA ARG A 18 -3.23 -5.49 -13.53
C ARG A 18 -1.74 -5.59 -13.83
N ARG A 19 -0.90 -5.34 -12.85
CA ARG A 19 0.55 -5.45 -13.01
C ARG A 19 1.08 -6.85 -12.68
N GLY A 20 0.19 -7.77 -12.43
CA GLY A 20 0.57 -9.16 -12.19
C GLY A 20 0.81 -9.54 -10.74
N MET A 21 0.50 -8.65 -9.82
CA MET A 21 0.59 -8.99 -8.40
C MET A 21 -0.70 -9.66 -7.93
N GLU A 22 -0.57 -10.54 -6.95
CA GLU A 22 -1.69 -11.22 -6.34
C GLU A 22 -1.99 -10.60 -4.98
N ILE A 23 -3.26 -10.28 -4.74
CA ILE A 23 -3.67 -9.76 -3.43
C ILE A 23 -3.70 -10.93 -2.44
N VAL A 24 -3.04 -10.74 -1.31
CA VAL A 24 -3.00 -11.75 -0.26
C VAL A 24 -4.06 -11.42 0.77
N ASP A 25 -4.95 -12.37 1.01
CA ASP A 25 -5.97 -12.21 2.02
C ASP A 25 -5.34 -12.18 3.41
N GLY A 26 -5.81 -11.26 4.22
CA GLY A 26 -5.34 -11.10 5.58
C GLY A 26 -6.29 -10.22 6.35
N ASP A 27 -6.00 -10.04 7.62
CA ASP A 27 -6.80 -9.17 8.46
C ASP A 27 -6.49 -7.71 8.10
N PRO A 28 -7.47 -6.95 7.58
CA PRO A 28 -7.23 -5.57 7.19
C PRO A 28 -6.86 -4.67 8.37
N GLU A 29 -7.11 -5.12 9.58
CA GLU A 29 -6.72 -4.34 10.76
C GLU A 29 -5.22 -4.37 11.02
N GLU A 30 -4.51 -5.32 10.45
CA GLU A 30 -3.07 -5.46 10.69
C GLU A 30 -2.23 -4.49 9.87
N ILE A 31 -2.73 -4.07 8.72
CA ILE A 31 -2.02 -3.13 7.86
C ILE A 31 -2.88 -1.88 7.70
N ASP A 32 -2.53 -0.83 8.43
CA ASP A 32 -3.25 0.43 8.36
C ASP A 32 -3.17 1.03 6.97
N ASN A 33 -4.32 1.41 6.43
CA ASN A 33 -4.39 2.14 5.16
C ASN A 33 -3.72 1.41 4.01
N GLY A 34 -3.84 0.09 3.97
CA GLY A 34 -3.18 -0.65 2.91
C GLY A 34 -3.59 -2.09 2.82
N PHE A 35 -2.74 -2.86 2.16
CA PHE A 35 -2.98 -4.29 1.96
C PHE A 35 -1.65 -4.98 1.68
N VAL A 36 -1.70 -6.30 1.59
CA VAL A 36 -0.52 -7.11 1.26
C VAL A 36 -0.74 -7.73 -0.12
N ALA A 37 0.28 -7.66 -0.96
CA ALA A 37 0.29 -8.30 -2.26
C ALA A 37 1.50 -9.21 -2.38
N ARG A 38 1.50 -10.06 -3.37
CA ARG A 38 2.61 -10.97 -3.64
C ARG A 38 2.95 -10.95 -5.11
N GLU A 39 4.24 -10.91 -5.40
CA GLU A 39 4.76 -11.06 -6.74
C GLU A 39 5.92 -12.05 -6.66
N ASP A 40 5.75 -13.22 -7.28
CA ASP A 40 6.71 -14.32 -7.21
C ASP A 40 7.06 -14.69 -5.75
N ASP A 41 8.29 -14.49 -5.34
CA ASP A 41 8.76 -14.78 -3.98
C ASP A 41 8.80 -13.57 -3.07
N THR A 42 8.17 -12.46 -3.49
CA THR A 42 8.20 -11.20 -2.74
C THR A 42 6.84 -10.87 -2.15
N MET A 43 6.80 -10.67 -0.85
CA MET A 43 5.63 -10.13 -0.15
C MET A 43 5.74 -8.62 -0.13
N ILE A 44 4.71 -7.95 -0.59
CA ILE A 44 4.71 -6.50 -0.77
C ILE A 44 3.66 -5.89 0.15
N PHE A 45 4.13 -5.11 1.12
CA PHE A 45 3.23 -4.37 2.00
C PHE A 45 2.98 -3.02 1.36
N VAL A 46 1.73 -2.80 0.95
CA VAL A 46 1.34 -1.61 0.20
C VAL A 46 0.60 -0.65 1.12
N GLU A 47 1.14 0.55 1.29
CA GLU A 47 0.47 1.63 1.98
C GLU A 47 -0.17 2.54 0.94
N VAL A 48 -1.44 2.89 1.15
CA VAL A 48 -2.20 3.71 0.22
C VAL A 48 -2.44 5.09 0.83
N SER A 49 -2.05 6.12 0.10
CA SER A 49 -2.28 7.52 0.47
C SER A 49 -3.25 8.13 -0.52
N ALA A 50 -4.24 8.86 -0.04
CA ALA A 50 -5.27 9.40 -0.90
C ALA A 50 -5.55 10.86 -0.61
N SER A 51 -5.85 11.60 -1.67
CA SER A 51 -6.32 12.98 -1.61
C SER A 51 -7.40 13.19 -2.66
N SER A 52 -8.32 14.10 -2.41
CA SER A 52 -9.28 14.56 -3.41
C SER A 52 -9.08 16.04 -3.74
N SER A 53 -8.05 16.68 -3.19
CA SER A 53 -7.78 18.09 -3.40
C SER A 53 -6.85 18.30 -4.58
N VAL A 54 -7.39 18.87 -5.66
CA VAL A 54 -6.60 19.19 -6.86
C VAL A 54 -5.50 20.18 -6.51
N GLU A 55 -5.76 21.11 -5.62
CA GLU A 55 -4.78 22.12 -5.21
C GLU A 55 -3.57 21.52 -4.52
N ARG A 56 -3.80 20.50 -3.70
CA ARG A 56 -2.71 19.82 -2.99
C ARG A 56 -1.99 18.80 -3.85
N GLY A 57 -2.66 18.31 -4.90
CA GLY A 57 -2.10 17.28 -5.78
C GLY A 57 -1.99 15.93 -5.09
N LEU A 58 -1.08 15.11 -5.59
CA LEU A 58 -0.85 13.78 -5.03
C LEU A 58 -0.31 13.88 -3.59
N PRO A 59 -0.82 13.04 -2.68
CA PRO A 59 -0.32 13.08 -1.30
C PRO A 59 1.12 12.58 -1.23
N SER A 60 1.88 13.17 -0.30
CA SER A 60 3.23 12.72 -0.01
C SER A 60 3.18 11.56 0.97
N GLN A 61 4.07 10.61 0.78
CA GLN A 61 4.25 9.53 1.74
C GLN A 61 4.82 10.10 3.04
N LYS A 62 4.30 9.62 4.17
CA LYS A 62 4.87 9.99 5.46
C LYS A 62 6.27 9.40 5.54
N ALA A 63 7.24 10.27 5.79
CA ALA A 63 8.62 9.90 5.96
C ALA A 63 9.02 9.98 7.44
N GLY A 64 10.22 9.54 7.76
CA GLY A 64 10.76 9.62 9.07
C GLY A 64 10.78 8.29 9.79
N GLU A 65 11.53 8.27 10.88
CA GLU A 65 11.83 7.05 11.59
C GLU A 65 10.62 6.44 12.27
N ASP A 66 9.71 7.25 12.80
CA ASP A 66 8.50 6.74 13.45
C ASP A 66 7.60 6.01 12.47
N ALA A 67 7.42 6.56 11.28
CA ALA A 67 6.61 5.93 10.24
C ALA A 67 7.25 4.62 9.77
N ARG A 68 8.57 4.62 9.63
CA ARG A 68 9.33 3.44 9.26
C ARG A 68 9.18 2.32 10.29
N ARG A 69 9.32 2.66 11.57
CA ARG A 69 9.16 1.69 12.66
C ARG A 69 7.74 1.11 12.71
N ARG A 70 6.74 1.95 12.47
CA ARG A 70 5.36 1.49 12.43
C ARG A 70 5.16 0.46 11.33
N ARG A 71 5.68 0.74 10.13
CA ARG A 71 5.58 -0.19 8.99
C ARG A 71 6.30 -1.50 9.30
N GLU A 72 7.47 -1.42 9.90
CA GLU A 72 8.23 -2.61 10.28
C GLU A 72 7.46 -3.47 11.30
N ARG A 73 6.85 -2.84 12.31
CA ARG A 73 6.07 -3.56 13.31
C ARG A 73 4.84 -4.22 12.71
N GLN A 74 4.13 -3.50 11.85
CA GLN A 74 2.93 -4.04 11.20
C GLN A 74 3.29 -5.25 10.33
N SER A 75 4.34 -5.13 9.55
CA SER A 75 4.75 -6.22 8.67
C SER A 75 5.29 -7.40 9.46
N ALA A 76 6.03 -7.16 10.54
CA ALA A 76 6.53 -8.23 11.39
C ALA A 76 5.39 -9.00 12.06
N ALA A 77 4.38 -8.29 12.56
CA ALA A 77 3.21 -8.92 13.16
C ALA A 77 2.46 -9.78 12.15
N TRP A 78 2.29 -9.27 10.94
CA TRP A 78 1.64 -10.00 9.86
C TRP A 78 2.44 -11.25 9.49
N LEU A 79 3.75 -11.11 9.28
CA LEU A 79 4.62 -12.21 8.89
C LEU A 79 4.70 -13.30 9.96
N ALA A 80 4.62 -12.91 11.24
CA ALA A 80 4.66 -13.88 12.33
C ALA A 80 3.47 -14.85 12.31
N ARG A 81 2.37 -14.44 11.68
CA ARG A 81 1.14 -15.24 11.59
C ARG A 81 1.00 -15.95 10.24
N PHE A 82 1.88 -15.64 9.32
CA PHE A 82 1.83 -16.18 7.97
C PHE A 82 3.06 -17.04 7.72
N ASP A 83 2.84 -18.32 7.40
CA ASP A 83 3.95 -19.23 7.10
C ASP A 83 4.40 -19.01 5.66
N ALA A 84 5.28 -18.04 5.50
CA ALA A 84 5.72 -17.56 4.19
C ALA A 84 7.02 -18.22 3.69
N GLY A 85 7.71 -18.97 4.53
CA GLY A 85 9.01 -19.55 4.17
C GLY A 85 10.05 -18.46 3.91
N ASP A 86 10.86 -18.64 2.88
CA ASP A 86 11.96 -17.73 2.54
C ASP A 86 11.53 -16.62 1.59
N LEU A 87 10.45 -15.94 1.91
CA LEU A 87 9.96 -14.84 1.07
C LEU A 87 10.76 -13.57 1.32
N ARG A 88 10.94 -12.80 0.25
CA ARG A 88 11.46 -11.44 0.34
C ARG A 88 10.34 -10.51 0.74
N VAL A 89 10.71 -9.37 1.32
CA VAL A 89 9.74 -8.37 1.76
C VAL A 89 10.06 -7.03 1.11
N ARG A 90 9.03 -6.37 0.65
CA ARG A 90 9.15 -5.04 0.04
C ARG A 90 8.03 -4.16 0.56
N PHE A 91 8.31 -2.88 0.70
CA PHE A 91 7.33 -1.89 1.14
C PHE A 91 7.09 -0.89 0.02
N ASP A 92 5.86 -0.82 -0.44
CA ASP A 92 5.48 0.09 -1.52
C ASP A 92 4.48 1.12 -1.00
N ASN A 93 4.44 2.28 -1.65
CA ASN A 93 3.40 3.27 -1.42
C ASN A 93 2.68 3.55 -2.73
N ILE A 94 1.37 3.58 -2.69
CA ILE A 94 0.56 4.01 -3.82
C ILE A 94 -0.19 5.25 -3.40
N ALA A 95 0.08 6.36 -4.08
CA ALA A 95 -0.59 7.64 -3.84
C ALA A 95 -1.63 7.87 -4.92
N LEU A 96 -2.83 8.26 -4.50
CA LEU A 96 -3.92 8.56 -5.43
C LEU A 96 -4.47 9.95 -5.19
N LEU A 97 -4.68 10.67 -6.29
CA LEU A 97 -5.48 11.88 -6.31
C LEU A 97 -6.79 11.53 -7.01
N VAL A 98 -7.85 11.46 -6.24
CA VAL A 98 -9.17 11.06 -6.75
C VAL A 98 -9.87 12.29 -7.33
N LEU A 99 -10.10 12.28 -8.64
CA LEU A 99 -10.63 13.43 -9.38
C LEU A 99 -12.12 13.33 -9.65
N GLY A 100 -12.76 12.25 -9.27
CA GLY A 100 -14.18 12.02 -9.48
C GLY A 100 -14.49 10.54 -9.31
N GLU A 101 -15.63 10.09 -9.84
CA GLU A 101 -16.01 8.69 -9.68
C GLU A 101 -15.13 7.73 -10.48
N ASP A 102 -14.69 8.18 -11.66
CA ASP A 102 -13.97 7.31 -12.60
C ASP A 102 -12.54 7.73 -12.89
N LYS A 103 -12.06 8.78 -12.24
CA LYS A 103 -10.74 9.32 -12.56
C LYS A 103 -9.89 9.50 -11.34
N ALA A 104 -8.64 9.07 -11.44
CA ALA A 104 -7.64 9.29 -10.41
C ALA A 104 -6.27 9.36 -11.04
N LEU A 105 -5.40 10.19 -10.47
CA LEU A 105 -3.98 10.13 -10.74
C LEU A 105 -3.35 9.20 -9.72
N LEU A 106 -2.42 8.36 -10.18
CA LEU A 106 -1.80 7.36 -9.32
C LEU A 106 -0.29 7.41 -9.48
N ARG A 107 0.41 7.33 -8.36
CA ARG A 107 1.87 7.20 -8.35
C ARG A 107 2.23 6.00 -7.49
N HIS A 108 3.00 5.08 -8.06
CA HIS A 108 3.46 3.89 -7.37
C HIS A 108 4.94 4.06 -7.00
N HIS A 109 5.22 4.07 -5.71
CA HIS A 109 6.55 4.18 -5.17
C HIS A 109 7.02 2.80 -4.72
N ILE A 110 7.86 2.19 -5.50
CA ILE A 110 8.32 0.82 -5.25
C ILE A 110 9.45 0.82 -4.23
N ASN A 111 9.35 -0.07 -3.25
CA ASN A 111 10.38 -0.31 -2.24
C ASN A 111 10.79 0.95 -1.49
N CYS A 112 9.81 1.65 -0.96
CA CYS A 112 9.98 2.98 -0.39
C CYS A 112 10.81 3.05 0.89
N LEU A 113 11.19 1.92 1.50
CA LEU A 113 12.10 1.91 2.64
C LEU A 113 13.56 1.65 2.24
N ALA A 114 13.81 1.19 1.02
CA ALA A 114 15.14 0.76 0.61
C ALA A 114 16.10 1.91 0.31
N GLY A 115 15.59 3.09 0.07
CA GLY A 115 16.41 4.24 -0.31
C GLY A 115 16.86 5.13 0.84
N GLU A 116 16.66 4.70 2.04
CA GLU A 116 17.00 5.50 3.22
C GLU A 116 18.45 5.43 3.62
#